data_7d6315d1cbe11970d366fef93b397c25
#
_entry.id   7d6315d1cbe11970d366fef93b397c25
#
_cell.length_a   1.000
_cell.length_b   1.000
_cell.length_c   1.000
_cell.angle_alpha   90.00
_cell.angle_beta   90.00
_cell.angle_gamma   90.00
#
_symmetry.space_group_name_H-M   'P 1'
#
loop_
_entity.id
_entity.type
_entity.pdbx_description
1 polymer ?
#
loop_
_entity_poly.entity_id
_entity_poly.type
_entity_poly.pdbx_seq_one_letter_code
_entity_poly.pdbx_strand_id
1 'polypeptide(L)'
;MSIIDADTHVDETEATWQYLREDELAFKPVTQYPSRVDPGKTPSRYWLIDGHRQMRFVRDDKTTRTTVETRELLDVQARLRDMDAMGTEVQVIYPTLFLMEATERPEVSVALRRSYNRWLADRCAESHGRLRWVCLPPLMNLEESLKELQFAKDHGACGILKKGDLEVGKWPADPCFFPLYEEANRLDLPICIHIGSGTPDFVPAREFSLGSFMRSQLPAVHAFHTIIRHQLPQKFPKLRFGIIEAGCSWIPFIAWELKRRMEKAADGAGTFSQFARYTLSAELLKSNRLYVTCQVDEDLPYILKVAGEDSLMIGSDYTHRDSSMEYEFPRLLKERADRGEISHSAVQKILYDNAKTFYG
;
A
#
# COMPACT_ATOMS: atom_id res chain seq x y z
N MET A 1 25.31 3.17 0.85
CA MET A 1 24.07 3.51 1.59
C MET A 1 23.03 2.52 1.13
N SER A 2 22.53 1.68 2.01
CA SER A 2 21.44 0.75 1.69
C SER A 2 20.15 1.52 1.44
N ILE A 3 19.30 1.03 0.52
CA ILE A 3 18.04 1.67 0.14
C ILE A 3 16.94 0.62 0.16
N ILE A 4 15.85 0.92 0.85
CA ILE A 4 14.62 0.14 0.81
C ILE A 4 13.59 0.93 0.01
N ASP A 5 13.18 0.37 -1.11
CA ASP A 5 12.07 0.84 -1.91
C ASP A 5 10.77 0.35 -1.26
N ALA A 6 10.08 1.26 -0.59
CA ALA A 6 8.97 0.94 0.30
C ALA A 6 7.65 0.65 -0.43
N ASP A 7 7.64 0.83 -1.76
CA ASP A 7 6.43 0.71 -2.57
C ASP A 7 6.79 0.33 -4.01
N THR A 8 6.52 -0.92 -4.34
CA THR A 8 6.69 -1.47 -5.69
C THR A 8 5.58 -2.45 -5.99
N HIS A 9 5.35 -2.75 -7.25
CA HIS A 9 4.24 -3.59 -7.65
C HIS A 9 4.64 -4.81 -8.47
N VAL A 10 3.68 -5.72 -8.59
CA VAL A 10 3.70 -6.86 -9.48
C VAL A 10 2.39 -6.92 -10.25
N ASP A 11 2.44 -7.24 -11.53
CA ASP A 11 1.27 -7.57 -12.33
C ASP A 11 0.93 -9.05 -12.16
N GLU A 12 -0.27 -9.35 -11.70
CA GLU A 12 -0.74 -10.74 -11.58
C GLU A 12 -0.85 -11.42 -12.94
N THR A 13 -0.53 -12.71 -12.96
CA THR A 13 -0.47 -13.53 -14.17
C THR A 13 -1.25 -14.84 -13.99
N GLU A 14 -1.29 -15.65 -15.04
CA GLU A 14 -1.84 -17.00 -14.96
C GLU A 14 -1.10 -17.89 -13.94
N ALA A 15 0.19 -17.59 -13.67
CA ALA A 15 0.98 -18.30 -12.66
C ALA A 15 0.49 -17.99 -11.23
N THR A 16 -0.04 -16.80 -11.00
CA THR A 16 -0.63 -16.40 -9.70
C THR A 16 -1.74 -17.36 -9.25
N TRP A 17 -2.44 -17.99 -10.20
CA TRP A 17 -3.58 -18.87 -9.94
C TRP A 17 -3.23 -20.36 -9.90
N GLN A 18 -1.97 -20.72 -9.90
CA GLN A 18 -1.54 -22.13 -9.86
C GLN A 18 -1.67 -22.76 -8.46
N TYR A 19 -1.88 -21.94 -7.42
CA TYR A 19 -2.05 -22.37 -6.04
C TYR A 19 -3.52 -22.53 -5.63
N LEU A 20 -4.46 -22.42 -6.57
CA LEU A 20 -5.86 -22.76 -6.35
C LEU A 20 -5.98 -24.28 -6.10
N ARG A 21 -6.82 -24.66 -5.16
CA ARG A 21 -7.14 -26.06 -4.89
C ARG A 21 -7.97 -26.63 -6.03
N GLU A 22 -8.05 -27.93 -6.11
CA GLU A 22 -8.80 -28.61 -7.17
C GLU A 22 -10.28 -28.21 -7.19
N ASP A 23 -10.91 -28.11 -6.03
CA ASP A 23 -12.30 -27.65 -5.84
C ASP A 23 -12.51 -26.15 -6.08
N GLU A 24 -11.44 -25.39 -6.21
CA GLU A 24 -11.46 -23.94 -6.46
C GLU A 24 -11.14 -23.56 -7.91
N LEU A 25 -10.83 -24.53 -8.77
CA LEU A 25 -10.46 -24.25 -10.16
C LEU A 25 -11.55 -23.51 -10.95
N ALA A 26 -12.82 -23.65 -10.54
CA ALA A 26 -13.94 -22.89 -11.10
C ALA A 26 -13.83 -21.36 -10.83
N PHE A 27 -13.04 -20.94 -9.83
CA PHE A 27 -12.81 -19.53 -9.49
C PHE A 27 -11.61 -18.92 -10.23
N LYS A 28 -10.87 -19.74 -10.99
CA LYS A 28 -9.64 -19.30 -11.66
C LYS A 28 -9.93 -18.15 -12.61
N PRO A 29 -9.28 -16.98 -12.43
CA PRO A 29 -9.36 -15.87 -13.36
C PRO A 29 -8.91 -16.25 -14.77
N VAL A 30 -9.64 -15.77 -15.77
CA VAL A 30 -9.35 -16.03 -17.19
C VAL A 30 -9.06 -14.72 -17.89
N THR A 31 -7.97 -14.68 -18.64
CA THR A 31 -7.67 -13.51 -19.48
C THR A 31 -8.60 -13.43 -20.67
N GLN A 32 -9.24 -12.31 -20.84
CA GLN A 32 -10.07 -11.99 -22.01
C GLN A 32 -9.45 -10.84 -22.81
N TYR A 33 -9.53 -10.97 -24.12
CA TYR A 33 -9.18 -9.93 -25.07
C TYR A 33 -10.45 -9.36 -25.71
N PRO A 34 -10.48 -8.06 -26.06
CA PRO A 34 -11.59 -7.50 -26.80
C PRO A 34 -11.71 -8.17 -28.17
N SER A 35 -12.94 -8.35 -28.64
CA SER A 35 -13.23 -8.94 -29.97
C SER A 35 -12.75 -8.06 -31.13
N ARG A 36 -12.45 -6.79 -30.85
CA ARG A 36 -11.99 -5.82 -31.86
C ARG A 36 -10.83 -5.01 -31.28
N VAL A 37 -9.72 -4.99 -32.00
CA VAL A 37 -8.53 -4.20 -31.67
C VAL A 37 -8.33 -3.16 -32.75
N ASP A 38 -8.15 -1.91 -32.38
CA ASP A 38 -7.82 -0.84 -33.33
C ASP A 38 -6.43 -1.11 -33.95
N PRO A 39 -6.28 -0.97 -35.25
CA PRO A 39 -4.99 -1.14 -35.89
C PRO A 39 -3.91 -0.24 -35.27
N GLY A 40 -2.78 -0.82 -34.91
CA GLY A 40 -1.64 -0.10 -34.33
C GLY A 40 -1.73 0.22 -32.83
N LYS A 41 -2.79 -0.21 -32.15
CA LYS A 41 -2.89 -0.12 -30.68
C LYS A 41 -2.60 -1.46 -30.05
N THR A 42 -1.92 -1.44 -28.90
CA THR A 42 -1.81 -2.62 -28.05
C THR A 42 -3.20 -3.03 -27.56
N PRO A 43 -3.62 -4.30 -27.74
CA PRO A 43 -4.95 -4.74 -27.33
C PRO A 43 -5.09 -4.64 -25.82
N SER A 44 -6.16 -4.01 -25.34
CA SER A 44 -6.55 -4.09 -23.95
C SER A 44 -6.76 -5.56 -23.55
N ARG A 45 -6.48 -5.90 -22.32
CA ARG A 45 -6.81 -7.22 -21.76
C ARG A 45 -7.56 -7.04 -20.45
N TYR A 46 -8.34 -8.05 -20.10
CA TYR A 46 -9.16 -8.05 -18.90
C TYR A 46 -9.04 -9.39 -18.19
N TRP A 47 -9.11 -9.37 -16.87
CA TRP A 47 -9.45 -10.54 -16.10
C TRP A 47 -10.96 -10.74 -16.10
N LEU A 48 -11.44 -11.93 -16.40
CA LEU A 48 -12.78 -12.38 -16.04
C LEU A 48 -12.67 -13.08 -14.68
N ILE A 49 -13.25 -12.48 -13.66
CA ILE A 49 -13.26 -12.97 -12.29
C ILE A 49 -14.71 -13.00 -11.84
N ASP A 50 -15.20 -14.16 -11.44
CA ASP A 50 -16.55 -14.34 -10.91
C ASP A 50 -17.64 -13.73 -11.81
N GLY A 51 -17.50 -13.88 -13.12
CA GLY A 51 -18.42 -13.32 -14.13
C GLY A 51 -18.23 -11.84 -14.44
N HIS A 52 -17.34 -11.13 -13.74
CA HIS A 52 -17.09 -9.71 -13.93
C HIS A 52 -15.74 -9.44 -14.61
N ARG A 53 -15.70 -8.40 -15.44
CA ARG A 53 -14.45 -7.95 -16.07
C ARG A 53 -13.73 -6.99 -15.13
N GLN A 54 -12.48 -7.35 -14.81
CA GLN A 54 -11.52 -6.48 -14.11
C GLN A 54 -10.43 -6.06 -15.09
N MET A 55 -9.93 -4.83 -14.93
CA MET A 55 -8.85 -4.37 -15.80
C MET A 55 -7.58 -5.19 -15.55
N ARG A 56 -6.97 -5.70 -16.62
CA ARG A 56 -5.61 -6.22 -16.63
C ARG A 56 -4.76 -5.24 -17.44
N PHE A 57 -3.96 -4.47 -16.77
CA PHE A 57 -3.19 -3.40 -17.41
C PHE A 57 -2.24 -3.98 -18.48
N VAL A 58 -2.17 -3.28 -19.61
CA VAL A 58 -1.16 -3.52 -20.64
C VAL A 58 -0.20 -2.34 -20.57
N ARG A 59 1.04 -2.64 -20.17
CA ARG A 59 2.08 -1.63 -20.05
C ARG A 59 3.09 -1.77 -21.19
N ASP A 60 3.52 -0.65 -21.68
CA ASP A 60 4.57 -0.57 -22.70
C ASP A 60 5.92 -0.49 -22.01
N ASP A 61 6.87 -1.36 -22.40
CA ASP A 61 8.17 -1.50 -21.77
C ASP A 61 9.00 -0.21 -21.82
N LYS A 62 8.87 0.58 -22.89
CA LYS A 62 9.60 1.85 -23.01
C LYS A 62 9.08 2.89 -22.03
N THR A 63 7.78 2.90 -21.82
CA THR A 63 7.14 3.92 -20.96
C THR A 63 7.25 3.59 -19.48
N THR A 64 7.21 2.32 -19.12
CA THR A 64 7.46 1.87 -17.74
C THR A 64 8.92 1.68 -17.41
N ARG A 65 9.82 1.61 -18.43
CA ARG A 65 11.23 1.23 -18.29
C ARG A 65 11.42 -0.14 -17.62
N THR A 66 10.45 -1.02 -17.78
CA THR A 66 10.43 -2.38 -17.20
C THR A 66 10.01 -3.38 -18.26
N THR A 67 10.38 -4.64 -18.13
CA THR A 67 9.96 -5.70 -19.05
C THR A 67 8.81 -6.51 -18.47
N VAL A 68 8.15 -7.32 -19.29
CA VAL A 68 7.09 -8.24 -18.83
C VAL A 68 7.64 -9.21 -17.77
N GLU A 69 8.86 -9.72 -18.00
CA GLU A 69 9.53 -10.66 -17.10
C GLU A 69 9.69 -10.09 -15.69
N THR A 70 9.99 -8.80 -15.59
CA THR A 70 10.18 -8.13 -14.29
C THR A 70 8.85 -7.70 -13.65
N ARG A 71 7.90 -7.22 -14.46
CA ARG A 71 6.58 -6.80 -13.95
C ARG A 71 5.75 -7.97 -13.44
N GLU A 72 5.74 -9.07 -14.17
CA GLU A 72 4.98 -10.27 -13.86
C GLU A 72 5.77 -11.28 -13.00
N LEU A 73 6.98 -10.90 -12.52
CA LEU A 73 7.90 -11.78 -11.78
C LEU A 73 8.10 -13.16 -12.43
N LEU A 74 8.18 -13.19 -13.76
CA LEU A 74 8.49 -14.41 -14.50
C LEU A 74 9.97 -14.78 -14.36
N ASP A 75 10.84 -13.76 -14.25
CA ASP A 75 12.27 -13.88 -13.98
C ASP A 75 12.65 -12.98 -12.78
N VAL A 76 12.80 -13.59 -11.60
CA VAL A 76 13.22 -12.90 -10.38
C VAL A 76 14.62 -12.28 -10.55
N GLN A 77 15.53 -12.95 -11.27
CA GLN A 77 16.88 -12.43 -11.49
C GLN A 77 16.87 -11.18 -12.41
N ALA A 78 15.93 -11.09 -13.35
CA ALA A 78 15.72 -9.88 -14.13
C ALA A 78 15.30 -8.70 -13.23
N ARG A 79 14.36 -8.94 -12.31
CA ARG A 79 13.93 -7.93 -11.34
C ARG A 79 15.08 -7.48 -10.44
N LEU A 80 15.93 -8.40 -9.98
CA LEU A 80 17.10 -8.05 -9.16
C LEU A 80 18.10 -7.20 -9.92
N ARG A 81 18.29 -7.43 -11.24
CA ARG A 81 19.13 -6.56 -12.09
C ARG A 81 18.58 -5.14 -12.22
N ASP A 82 17.25 -5.00 -12.34
CA ASP A 82 16.60 -3.68 -12.34
C ASP A 82 16.83 -2.95 -11.01
N MET A 83 16.69 -3.67 -9.88
CA MET A 83 16.97 -3.13 -8.54
C MET A 83 18.43 -2.65 -8.43
N ASP A 84 19.39 -3.43 -8.95
CA ASP A 84 20.80 -3.03 -8.96
C ASP A 84 21.03 -1.75 -9.78
N ALA A 85 20.36 -1.63 -10.93
CA ALA A 85 20.41 -0.43 -11.76
C ALA A 85 19.79 0.81 -11.08
N MET A 86 18.73 0.62 -10.27
CA MET A 86 18.10 1.66 -9.45
C MET A 86 18.90 1.97 -8.18
N GLY A 87 19.86 1.11 -7.81
CA GLY A 87 20.61 1.22 -6.56
C GLY A 87 19.79 0.87 -5.31
N THR A 88 18.75 0.05 -5.45
CA THR A 88 17.90 -0.41 -4.33
C THR A 88 18.36 -1.80 -3.84
N GLU A 89 18.48 -1.95 -2.53
CA GLU A 89 18.84 -3.21 -1.89
C GLU A 89 17.62 -4.10 -1.68
N VAL A 90 16.51 -3.53 -1.24
CA VAL A 90 15.27 -4.23 -0.95
C VAL A 90 14.11 -3.53 -1.65
N GLN A 91 13.21 -4.29 -2.25
CA GLN A 91 11.90 -3.83 -2.71
C GLN A 91 10.78 -4.51 -1.93
N VAL A 92 9.78 -3.72 -1.52
CA VAL A 92 8.55 -4.22 -0.91
C VAL A 92 7.45 -4.27 -1.96
N ILE A 93 6.90 -5.46 -2.21
CA ILE A 93 5.99 -5.74 -3.32
C ILE A 93 4.55 -5.70 -2.86
N TYR A 94 3.74 -4.92 -3.57
CA TYR A 94 2.30 -4.81 -3.48
C TYR A 94 1.62 -5.40 -4.72
N PRO A 95 0.33 -5.78 -4.64
CA PRO A 95 -0.42 -6.25 -5.80
C PRO A 95 -0.77 -5.09 -6.74
N THR A 96 -1.18 -5.41 -7.96
CA THR A 96 -1.85 -4.46 -8.87
C THR A 96 -3.36 -4.72 -8.90
N LEU A 97 -3.78 -5.96 -9.17
CA LEU A 97 -5.19 -6.33 -9.26
C LEU A 97 -5.95 -6.08 -7.94
N PHE A 98 -5.35 -6.47 -6.81
CA PHE A 98 -6.01 -6.44 -5.50
C PHE A 98 -5.98 -5.06 -4.82
N LEU A 99 -5.46 -4.04 -5.47
CA LEU A 99 -5.73 -2.65 -5.08
C LEU A 99 -7.22 -2.28 -5.29
N MET A 100 -7.94 -3.10 -6.05
CA MET A 100 -9.40 -3.07 -6.17
C MET A 100 -10.01 -4.34 -5.55
N GLU A 101 -11.30 -4.31 -5.22
CA GLU A 101 -11.99 -5.53 -4.86
C GLU A 101 -12.31 -6.34 -6.12
N ALA A 102 -11.84 -7.58 -6.15
CA ALA A 102 -11.96 -8.43 -7.33
C ALA A 102 -13.29 -9.21 -7.39
N THR A 103 -13.95 -9.41 -6.26
CA THR A 103 -15.20 -10.18 -6.14
C THR A 103 -15.93 -9.81 -4.86
N GLU A 104 -17.24 -9.97 -4.85
CA GLU A 104 -18.08 -9.82 -3.64
C GLU A 104 -18.36 -11.17 -2.94
N ARG A 105 -17.88 -12.29 -3.50
CA ARG A 105 -18.08 -13.62 -2.96
C ARG A 105 -16.94 -14.02 -2.03
N PRO A 106 -17.24 -14.31 -0.73
CA PRO A 106 -16.20 -14.62 0.25
C PRO A 106 -15.32 -15.82 -0.12
N GLU A 107 -15.91 -16.89 -0.64
CA GLU A 107 -15.18 -18.10 -1.03
C GLU A 107 -14.22 -17.85 -2.21
N VAL A 108 -14.62 -17.03 -3.17
CA VAL A 108 -13.75 -16.62 -4.29
C VAL A 108 -12.62 -15.72 -3.80
N SER A 109 -12.94 -14.74 -2.96
CA SER A 109 -11.95 -13.84 -2.35
C SER A 109 -10.89 -14.62 -1.57
N VAL A 110 -11.30 -15.60 -0.74
CA VAL A 110 -10.40 -16.48 0.01
C VAL A 110 -9.47 -17.24 -0.93
N ALA A 111 -10.02 -17.89 -1.94
CA ALA A 111 -9.26 -18.74 -2.88
C ALA A 111 -8.21 -17.92 -3.65
N LEU A 112 -8.61 -16.76 -4.21
CA LEU A 112 -7.74 -15.93 -5.03
C LEU A 112 -6.63 -15.25 -4.20
N ARG A 113 -6.96 -14.68 -3.03
CA ARG A 113 -5.96 -14.03 -2.16
C ARG A 113 -4.98 -15.04 -1.58
N ARG A 114 -5.45 -16.22 -1.19
CA ARG A 114 -4.57 -17.31 -0.77
C ARG A 114 -3.64 -17.74 -1.91
N SER A 115 -4.15 -17.92 -3.12
CA SER A 115 -3.33 -18.28 -4.27
C SER A 115 -2.25 -17.24 -4.55
N TYR A 116 -2.60 -15.95 -4.52
CA TYR A 116 -1.66 -14.85 -4.66
C TYR A 116 -0.58 -14.88 -3.57
N ASN A 117 -0.96 -15.01 -2.31
CA ASN A 117 -0.01 -15.04 -1.19
C ASN A 117 1.02 -16.17 -1.33
N ARG A 118 0.59 -17.37 -1.75
CA ARG A 118 1.50 -18.52 -1.99
C ARG A 118 2.45 -18.24 -3.13
N TRP A 119 1.90 -17.79 -4.27
CA TRP A 119 2.68 -17.46 -5.45
C TRP A 119 3.75 -16.40 -5.15
N LEU A 120 3.36 -15.31 -4.49
CA LEU A 120 4.29 -14.22 -4.23
C LEU A 120 5.35 -14.60 -3.18
N ALA A 121 4.96 -15.38 -2.16
CA ALA A 121 5.91 -15.92 -1.17
C ALA A 121 7.01 -16.74 -1.85
N ASP A 122 6.64 -17.64 -2.77
CA ASP A 122 7.60 -18.47 -3.51
C ASP A 122 8.52 -17.61 -4.40
N ARG A 123 7.96 -16.64 -5.13
CA ARG A 123 8.77 -15.73 -5.96
C ARG A 123 9.74 -14.90 -5.11
N CYS A 124 9.29 -14.36 -3.99
CA CYS A 124 10.14 -13.56 -3.11
C CYS A 124 11.25 -14.41 -2.45
N ALA A 125 10.98 -15.68 -2.13
CA ALA A 125 11.98 -16.58 -1.56
C ALA A 125 13.21 -16.77 -2.49
N GLU A 126 13.02 -16.75 -3.83
CA GLU A 126 14.10 -16.85 -4.81
C GLU A 126 15.07 -15.65 -4.78
N SER A 127 14.67 -14.54 -4.17
CA SER A 127 15.46 -13.31 -4.09
C SER A 127 16.44 -13.24 -2.92
N HIS A 128 16.44 -14.26 -2.05
CA HIS A 128 17.25 -14.28 -0.82
C HIS A 128 17.06 -13.04 0.07
N GLY A 129 15.81 -12.55 0.16
CA GLY A 129 15.41 -11.45 1.05
C GLY A 129 15.50 -10.05 0.42
N ARG A 130 15.89 -9.94 -0.84
CA ARG A 130 15.88 -8.66 -1.57
C ARG A 130 14.48 -8.23 -2.03
N LEU A 131 13.60 -9.19 -2.32
CA LEU A 131 12.17 -8.95 -2.52
C LEU A 131 11.43 -9.34 -1.27
N ARG A 132 10.67 -8.41 -0.73
CA ARG A 132 9.76 -8.63 0.41
C ARG A 132 8.35 -8.32 -0.04
N TRP A 133 7.36 -8.83 0.64
CA TRP A 133 5.98 -8.74 0.18
C TRP A 133 5.00 -8.43 1.30
N VAL A 134 3.85 -7.90 0.93
CA VAL A 134 2.74 -7.64 1.83
C VAL A 134 1.64 -8.69 1.63
N CYS A 135 1.12 -9.20 2.74
CA CYS A 135 0.05 -10.19 2.75
C CYS A 135 -1.29 -9.57 2.33
N LEU A 136 -2.07 -10.31 1.55
CA LEU A 136 -3.46 -10.01 1.20
C LEU A 136 -4.41 -10.82 2.09
N PRO A 137 -4.93 -10.28 3.21
CA PRO A 137 -5.91 -10.99 4.01
C PRO A 137 -7.27 -11.04 3.29
N PRO A 138 -7.97 -12.19 3.24
CA PRO A 138 -9.32 -12.27 2.70
C PRO A 138 -10.35 -11.76 3.69
N LEU A 139 -10.49 -10.43 3.81
CA LEU A 139 -11.25 -9.75 4.86
C LEU A 139 -12.74 -10.11 4.94
N MET A 140 -13.32 -10.70 3.89
CA MET A 140 -14.69 -11.24 3.90
C MET A 140 -14.82 -12.48 4.78
N ASN A 141 -13.71 -13.11 5.17
CA ASN A 141 -13.65 -14.23 6.09
C ASN A 141 -12.52 -14.00 7.09
N LEU A 142 -12.88 -13.54 8.29
CA LEU A 142 -11.88 -13.19 9.31
C LEU A 142 -11.05 -14.38 9.77
N GLU A 143 -11.64 -15.57 9.91
CA GLU A 143 -10.91 -16.78 10.31
C GLU A 143 -9.82 -17.13 9.29
N GLU A 144 -10.16 -17.12 8.00
CA GLU A 144 -9.18 -17.35 6.93
C GLU A 144 -8.14 -16.22 6.87
N SER A 145 -8.55 -14.96 7.17
CA SER A 145 -7.59 -13.85 7.27
C SER A 145 -6.54 -14.09 8.32
N LEU A 146 -6.91 -14.56 9.52
CA LEU A 146 -5.95 -14.84 10.60
C LEU A 146 -5.00 -15.98 10.23
N LYS A 147 -5.49 -17.03 9.54
CA LYS A 147 -4.63 -18.10 9.00
C LYS A 147 -3.64 -17.57 7.97
N GLU A 148 -4.09 -16.67 7.09
CA GLU A 148 -3.21 -16.06 6.09
C GLU A 148 -2.14 -15.16 6.72
N LEU A 149 -2.43 -14.44 7.81
CA LEU A 149 -1.44 -13.65 8.53
C LEU A 149 -0.33 -14.54 9.12
N GLN A 150 -0.69 -15.68 9.71
CA GLN A 150 0.30 -16.61 10.24
C GLN A 150 1.16 -17.21 9.11
N PHE A 151 0.54 -17.66 8.02
CA PHE A 151 1.27 -18.11 6.84
C PHE A 151 2.24 -17.04 6.33
N ALA A 152 1.76 -15.80 6.20
CA ALA A 152 2.55 -14.69 5.70
C ALA A 152 3.78 -14.43 6.57
N LYS A 153 3.62 -14.44 7.89
CA LYS A 153 4.74 -14.30 8.83
C LYS A 153 5.77 -15.41 8.65
N ASP A 154 5.33 -16.65 8.54
CA ASP A 154 6.19 -17.82 8.40
C ASP A 154 6.94 -17.87 7.06
N HIS A 155 6.43 -17.13 6.04
CA HIS A 155 6.99 -17.09 4.68
C HIS A 155 7.55 -15.70 4.28
N GLY A 156 7.94 -14.90 5.27
CA GLY A 156 8.75 -13.70 5.04
C GLY A 156 7.99 -12.45 4.57
N ALA A 157 6.66 -12.42 4.70
CA ALA A 157 5.91 -11.18 4.50
C ALA A 157 6.36 -10.12 5.52
N CYS A 158 6.38 -8.86 5.10
CA CYS A 158 6.82 -7.74 5.92
C CYS A 158 5.69 -6.77 6.28
N GLY A 159 4.47 -7.02 5.84
CA GLY A 159 3.31 -6.20 6.15
C GLY A 159 2.00 -6.84 5.69
N ILE A 160 0.92 -6.16 5.96
CA ILE A 160 -0.44 -6.58 5.65
C ILE A 160 -1.10 -5.47 4.84
N LEU A 161 -1.57 -5.78 3.64
CA LEU A 161 -2.31 -4.82 2.82
C LEU A 161 -3.68 -4.55 3.42
N LYS A 162 -4.02 -3.27 3.48
CA LYS A 162 -5.36 -2.78 3.75
C LYS A 162 -5.63 -1.55 2.90
N LYS A 163 -6.87 -1.37 2.48
CA LYS A 163 -7.27 -0.14 1.79
C LYS A 163 -7.62 0.96 2.79
N GLY A 164 -7.46 2.20 2.39
CA GLY A 164 -7.93 3.36 3.15
C GLY A 164 -9.45 3.56 3.13
N ASP A 165 -10.12 2.88 2.21
CA ASP A 165 -11.55 2.93 1.95
C ASP A 165 -12.32 1.79 2.63
N LEU A 166 -13.61 1.70 2.32
CA LEU A 166 -14.48 0.62 2.83
C LEU A 166 -14.02 -0.74 2.33
N GLU A 167 -13.74 -1.63 3.25
CA GLU A 167 -13.58 -3.06 3.01
C GLU A 167 -14.65 -3.79 3.81
N VAL A 168 -15.35 -4.71 3.18
CA VAL A 168 -16.54 -5.37 3.74
C VAL A 168 -17.57 -4.38 4.29
N GLY A 169 -17.71 -3.23 3.64
CA GLY A 169 -18.61 -2.15 4.07
C GLY A 169 -18.18 -1.40 5.33
N LYS A 170 -16.92 -1.52 5.76
CA LYS A 170 -16.40 -0.95 7.00
C LYS A 170 -15.13 -0.14 6.78
N TRP A 171 -15.02 0.99 7.49
CA TRP A 171 -13.80 1.81 7.50
C TRP A 171 -12.66 1.15 8.28
N PRO A 172 -11.40 1.48 8.00
CA PRO A 172 -10.25 0.88 8.67
C PRO A 172 -10.26 0.93 10.19
N ALA A 173 -10.88 1.94 10.79
CA ALA A 173 -10.96 2.06 12.25
C ALA A 173 -12.17 1.33 12.89
N ASP A 174 -12.98 0.62 12.11
CA ASP A 174 -14.13 -0.13 12.63
C ASP A 174 -13.68 -1.30 13.52
N PRO A 175 -14.35 -1.51 14.67
CA PRO A 175 -14.02 -2.61 15.59
C PRO A 175 -14.08 -4.02 14.98
N CYS A 176 -14.76 -4.23 13.86
CA CYS A 176 -14.78 -5.54 13.19
C CYS A 176 -13.37 -5.98 12.74
N PHE A 177 -12.42 -5.04 12.54
CA PHE A 177 -11.04 -5.34 12.22
C PHE A 177 -10.12 -5.52 13.43
N PHE A 178 -10.61 -5.33 14.66
CA PHE A 178 -9.74 -5.47 15.83
C PHE A 178 -9.09 -6.84 15.98
N PRO A 179 -9.77 -7.97 15.72
CA PRO A 179 -9.09 -9.27 15.75
C PRO A 179 -7.96 -9.38 14.74
N LEU A 180 -8.10 -8.78 13.55
CA LEU A 180 -7.01 -8.69 12.56
C LEU A 180 -5.83 -7.87 13.10
N TYR A 181 -6.13 -6.72 13.75
CA TYR A 181 -5.09 -5.84 14.30
C TYR A 181 -4.41 -6.46 15.53
N GLU A 182 -5.13 -7.21 16.36
CA GLU A 182 -4.57 -7.97 17.48
C GLU A 182 -3.57 -9.01 16.98
N GLU A 183 -3.94 -9.77 15.95
CA GLU A 183 -3.06 -10.77 15.35
C GLU A 183 -1.86 -10.13 14.66
N ALA A 184 -2.05 -9.06 13.90
CA ALA A 184 -0.96 -8.28 13.30
C ALA A 184 0.00 -7.73 14.36
N ASN A 185 -0.53 -7.21 15.48
CA ASN A 185 0.24 -6.74 16.62
C ASN A 185 1.02 -7.88 17.31
N ARG A 186 0.44 -9.09 17.40
CA ARG A 186 1.11 -10.28 17.94
C ARG A 186 2.26 -10.76 17.04
N LEU A 187 2.02 -10.78 15.73
CA LEU A 187 2.98 -11.22 14.71
C LEU A 187 4.04 -10.18 14.37
N ASP A 188 3.92 -8.97 14.89
CA ASP A 188 4.77 -7.82 14.53
C ASP A 188 4.78 -7.56 13.01
N LEU A 189 3.59 -7.53 12.42
CA LEU A 189 3.37 -7.18 11.02
C LEU A 189 2.67 -5.81 10.94
N PRO A 190 3.23 -4.81 10.27
CA PRO A 190 2.58 -3.50 10.09
C PRO A 190 1.36 -3.58 9.15
N ILE A 191 0.45 -2.65 9.32
CA ILE A 191 -0.68 -2.43 8.40
C ILE A 191 -0.26 -1.41 7.35
N CYS A 192 -0.26 -1.82 6.09
CA CYS A 192 0.07 -1.00 4.94
C CYS A 192 -1.23 -0.54 4.28
N ILE A 193 -1.62 0.71 4.53
CA ILE A 193 -2.80 1.32 3.91
C ILE A 193 -2.37 1.94 2.60
N HIS A 194 -2.67 1.24 1.53
CA HIS A 194 -2.31 1.63 0.18
C HIS A 194 -3.46 2.39 -0.48
N ILE A 195 -3.14 3.33 -1.37
CA ILE A 195 -4.16 3.89 -2.26
C ILE A 195 -4.75 2.77 -3.12
N GLY A 196 -5.94 2.98 -3.63
CA GLY A 196 -6.61 1.98 -4.46
C GLY A 196 -8.06 2.37 -4.69
N SER A 197 -8.69 1.69 -5.63
CA SER A 197 -10.11 1.89 -5.86
C SER A 197 -10.90 1.26 -4.73
N GLY A 198 -11.54 2.12 -3.95
CA GLY A 198 -12.51 1.70 -2.96
C GLY A 198 -13.77 1.13 -3.58
N THR A 199 -14.74 0.82 -2.73
CA THR A 199 -16.04 0.40 -3.20
C THR A 199 -16.71 1.51 -4.03
N PRO A 200 -17.42 1.15 -5.10
CA PRO A 200 -18.11 2.13 -5.97
C PRO A 200 -19.06 3.07 -5.21
N ASP A 201 -19.52 2.68 -4.03
CA ASP A 201 -20.52 3.41 -3.24
C ASP A 201 -19.99 4.70 -2.61
N PHE A 202 -18.67 4.82 -2.41
CA PHE A 202 -18.10 6.04 -1.83
C PHE A 202 -18.07 7.20 -2.83
N VAL A 203 -17.82 6.92 -4.10
CA VAL A 203 -17.88 7.90 -5.18
C VAL A 203 -18.75 7.36 -6.31
N PRO A 204 -20.01 7.80 -6.44
CA PRO A 204 -20.90 7.36 -7.51
C PRO A 204 -20.45 7.89 -8.89
N ALA A 205 -19.18 8.16 -9.09
CA ALA A 205 -18.62 8.61 -10.33
C ALA A 205 -18.49 7.42 -11.28
N ARG A 206 -19.37 7.34 -12.26
CA ARG A 206 -19.25 6.43 -13.39
C ARG A 206 -18.02 6.71 -14.25
N GLU A 207 -17.47 7.92 -14.14
CA GLU A 207 -16.28 8.36 -14.85
C GLU A 207 -15.06 8.26 -13.95
N PHE A 208 -14.20 7.30 -14.24
CA PHE A 208 -12.96 7.03 -13.51
C PHE A 208 -12.07 8.28 -13.39
N SER A 209 -11.95 9.05 -14.46
CA SER A 209 -11.09 10.24 -14.53
C SER A 209 -11.50 11.38 -13.59
N LEU A 210 -12.79 11.58 -13.36
CA LEU A 210 -13.29 12.65 -12.49
C LEU A 210 -13.21 12.29 -11.00
N GLY A 211 -13.19 11.02 -10.68
CA GLY A 211 -13.22 10.52 -9.30
C GLY A 211 -11.88 10.00 -8.76
N SER A 212 -10.79 10.04 -9.54
CA SER A 212 -9.54 9.37 -9.18
C SER A 212 -8.97 9.82 -7.83
N PHE A 213 -8.86 11.10 -7.58
CA PHE A 213 -8.38 11.64 -6.31
C PHE A 213 -9.28 11.24 -5.12
N MET A 214 -10.59 11.33 -5.29
CA MET A 214 -11.58 10.95 -4.26
C MET A 214 -11.57 9.44 -3.96
N ARG A 215 -11.22 8.63 -4.95
CA ARG A 215 -11.26 7.16 -4.85
C ARG A 215 -9.94 6.55 -4.38
N SER A 216 -8.83 7.21 -4.64
CA SER A 216 -7.51 6.68 -4.32
C SER A 216 -6.85 7.38 -3.13
N GLN A 217 -6.50 8.68 -3.26
CA GLN A 217 -5.74 9.38 -2.23
C GLN A 217 -6.56 9.71 -0.99
N LEU A 218 -7.75 10.31 -1.14
CA LEU A 218 -8.54 10.76 0.00
C LEU A 218 -8.93 9.66 1.00
N PRO A 219 -9.29 8.44 0.59
CA PRO A 219 -9.54 7.37 1.54
C PRO A 219 -8.33 7.02 2.40
N ALA A 220 -7.13 6.99 1.82
CA ALA A 220 -5.90 6.73 2.57
C ALA A 220 -5.60 7.84 3.60
N VAL A 221 -5.80 9.11 3.23
CA VAL A 221 -5.68 10.28 4.13
C VAL A 221 -6.76 10.22 5.23
N HIS A 222 -7.99 9.83 4.90
CA HIS A 222 -9.06 9.63 5.86
C HIS A 222 -8.75 8.50 6.84
N ALA A 223 -8.17 7.40 6.37
CA ALA A 223 -7.73 6.31 7.24
C ALA A 223 -6.70 6.79 8.26
N PHE A 224 -5.68 7.56 7.85
CA PHE A 224 -4.72 8.17 8.77
C PHE A 224 -5.41 8.99 9.88
N HIS A 225 -6.32 9.87 9.49
CA HIS A 225 -7.07 10.70 10.44
C HIS A 225 -7.90 9.84 11.42
N THR A 226 -8.61 8.82 10.94
CA THR A 226 -9.47 7.97 11.78
C THR A 226 -8.68 7.03 12.68
N ILE A 227 -7.53 6.51 12.25
CA ILE A 227 -6.61 5.72 13.07
C ILE A 227 -6.22 6.48 14.34
N ILE A 228 -5.87 7.78 14.21
CA ILE A 228 -5.52 8.63 15.35
C ILE A 228 -6.76 8.89 16.22
N ARG A 229 -7.88 9.29 15.60
CA ARG A 229 -9.12 9.63 16.35
C ARG A 229 -9.68 8.45 17.14
N HIS A 230 -9.58 7.24 16.60
CA HIS A 230 -10.03 6.02 17.28
C HIS A 230 -8.97 5.38 18.18
N GLN A 231 -7.80 6.04 18.30
CA GLN A 231 -6.71 5.62 19.17
C GLN A 231 -6.23 4.19 18.90
N LEU A 232 -6.19 3.76 17.63
CA LEU A 232 -5.71 2.42 17.27
C LEU A 232 -4.27 2.18 17.72
N PRO A 233 -3.32 3.15 17.60
CA PRO A 233 -1.97 2.97 18.10
C PRO A 233 -1.89 2.72 19.61
N GLN A 234 -2.82 3.24 20.40
CA GLN A 234 -2.89 3.02 21.84
C GLN A 234 -3.52 1.66 22.18
N LYS A 235 -4.48 1.21 21.38
CA LYS A 235 -5.10 -0.12 21.52
C LYS A 235 -4.15 -1.26 21.15
N PHE A 236 -3.32 -1.04 20.14
CA PHE A 236 -2.38 -2.01 19.57
C PHE A 236 -0.94 -1.47 19.64
N PRO A 237 -0.27 -1.57 20.79
CA PRO A 237 0.92 -0.78 21.11
C PRO A 237 2.19 -1.16 20.33
N LYS A 238 2.25 -2.31 19.67
CA LYS A 238 3.34 -2.69 18.78
C LYS A 238 3.02 -2.43 17.32
N LEU A 239 1.73 -2.27 16.99
CA LEU A 239 1.28 -2.13 15.60
C LEU A 239 1.75 -0.80 15.01
N ARG A 240 2.29 -0.89 13.80
CA ARG A 240 2.68 0.24 12.96
C ARG A 240 1.68 0.36 11.82
N PHE A 241 1.37 1.59 11.40
CA PHE A 241 0.50 1.87 10.26
C PHE A 241 1.26 2.70 9.25
N GLY A 242 1.27 2.29 7.98
CA GLY A 242 1.86 3.02 6.87
C GLY A 242 0.77 3.52 5.92
N ILE A 243 0.88 4.75 5.46
CA ILE A 243 0.08 5.28 4.36
C ILE A 243 0.97 5.27 3.13
N ILE A 244 0.61 4.44 2.16
CA ILE A 244 1.45 4.09 1.01
C ILE A 244 0.88 4.74 -0.25
N GLU A 245 1.75 5.32 -1.06
CA GLU A 245 1.46 5.95 -2.36
C GLU A 245 0.56 7.21 -2.31
N ALA A 246 0.18 7.70 -1.14
CA ALA A 246 -0.69 8.88 -1.03
C ALA A 246 0.07 10.22 -1.01
N GLY A 247 1.40 10.21 -1.14
CA GLY A 247 2.24 11.37 -0.85
C GLY A 247 2.16 11.80 0.60
N CYS A 248 2.79 12.90 0.97
CA CYS A 248 2.85 13.39 2.35
C CYS A 248 2.44 14.88 2.50
N SER A 249 2.16 15.59 1.42
CA SER A 249 1.80 17.01 1.43
C SER A 249 0.52 17.34 2.21
N TRP A 250 -0.34 16.37 2.47
CA TRP A 250 -1.55 16.50 3.28
C TRP A 250 -1.30 16.46 4.79
N ILE A 251 -0.12 16.01 5.26
CA ILE A 251 0.20 15.86 6.69
C ILE A 251 0.01 17.16 7.46
N PRO A 252 0.53 18.34 7.03
CA PRO A 252 0.34 19.59 7.76
C PRO A 252 -1.12 19.98 7.96
N PHE A 253 -1.96 19.76 6.94
CA PHE A 253 -3.39 20.04 7.03
C PHE A 253 -4.10 19.13 8.04
N ILE A 254 -3.84 17.83 7.99
CA ILE A 254 -4.45 16.86 8.91
C ILE A 254 -3.96 17.07 10.35
N ALA A 255 -2.67 17.35 10.55
CA ALA A 255 -2.13 17.66 11.87
C ALA A 255 -2.80 18.92 12.48
N TRP A 256 -2.98 19.97 11.67
CA TRP A 256 -3.68 21.17 12.09
C TRP A 256 -5.15 20.88 12.42
N GLU A 257 -5.84 20.12 11.58
CA GLU A 257 -7.26 19.78 11.77
C GLU A 257 -7.47 19.00 13.07
N LEU A 258 -6.67 17.97 13.31
CA LEU A 258 -6.70 17.16 14.53
C LEU A 258 -6.44 18.03 15.78
N LYS A 259 -5.41 18.88 15.73
CA LYS A 259 -5.05 19.80 16.83
C LYS A 259 -6.21 20.74 17.15
N ARG A 260 -6.76 21.39 16.14
CA ARG A 260 -7.89 22.33 16.29
C ARG A 260 -9.11 21.66 16.91
N ARG A 261 -9.46 20.45 16.50
CA ARG A 261 -10.58 19.69 17.10
C ARG A 261 -10.33 19.38 18.56
N MET A 262 -9.13 18.94 18.90
CA MET A 262 -8.76 18.62 20.28
C MET A 262 -8.85 19.86 21.18
N GLU A 263 -8.29 20.99 20.76
CA GLU A 263 -8.33 22.25 21.49
C GLU A 263 -9.78 22.71 21.75
N LYS A 264 -10.62 22.70 20.70
CA LYS A 264 -12.02 23.08 20.81
C LYS A 264 -12.85 22.11 21.67
N ALA A 265 -12.53 20.84 21.66
CA ALA A 265 -13.17 19.88 22.56
C ALA A 265 -12.80 20.08 24.04
N ALA A 266 -11.55 20.47 24.30
CA ALA A 266 -11.08 20.79 25.66
C ALA A 266 -11.78 22.02 26.24
N ASP A 267 -12.13 23.01 25.41
CA ASP A 267 -12.88 24.21 25.80
C ASP A 267 -14.38 23.91 26.06
N GLY A 268 -14.83 22.66 25.91
CA GLY A 268 -16.25 22.30 26.04
C GLY A 268 -17.15 22.87 24.93
N ALA A 269 -16.56 23.48 23.90
CA ALA A 269 -17.28 24.10 22.80
C ALA A 269 -17.62 23.09 21.70
N GLY A 270 -18.90 22.73 21.62
CA GLY A 270 -19.45 22.04 20.44
C GLY A 270 -20.05 20.68 20.72
N THR A 271 -21.02 20.33 19.89
CA THR A 271 -21.81 19.09 19.91
C THR A 271 -20.96 17.82 19.69
N PHE A 272 -19.72 17.98 19.23
CA PHE A 272 -18.83 16.87 18.86
C PHE A 272 -17.64 16.70 19.80
N SER A 273 -17.60 17.39 20.96
CA SER A 273 -16.49 17.30 21.91
C SER A 273 -16.23 15.87 22.40
N GLN A 274 -17.29 15.06 22.51
CA GLN A 274 -17.18 13.65 22.90
C GLN A 274 -16.36 12.77 21.93
N PHE A 275 -16.18 13.22 20.68
CA PHE A 275 -15.43 12.49 19.65
C PHE A 275 -13.97 12.94 19.53
N ALA A 276 -13.54 13.93 20.29
CA ALA A 276 -12.20 14.47 20.24
C ALA A 276 -11.35 14.08 21.46
N ARG A 277 -11.61 12.91 22.05
CA ARG A 277 -10.86 12.37 23.19
C ARG A 277 -9.62 11.62 22.74
N TYR A 278 -8.67 12.33 22.14
CA TYR A 278 -7.36 11.80 21.79
C TYR A 278 -6.29 12.81 22.23
N THR A 279 -5.11 12.33 22.53
CA THR A 279 -3.95 13.17 22.88
C THR A 279 -3.06 13.31 21.65
N LEU A 280 -2.70 14.54 21.30
CA LEU A 280 -1.71 14.81 20.27
C LEU A 280 -0.37 15.11 20.92
N SER A 281 0.65 14.38 20.49
CA SER A 281 2.03 14.69 20.76
C SER A 281 2.56 15.72 19.75
N ALA A 282 3.61 16.47 20.15
CA ALA A 282 4.36 17.30 19.20
C ALA A 282 5.00 16.46 18.08
N GLU A 283 5.25 15.17 18.34
CA GLU A 283 5.76 14.19 17.38
C GLU A 283 4.61 13.27 16.93
N LEU A 284 3.59 13.85 16.26
CA LEU A 284 2.33 13.18 15.93
C LEU A 284 2.53 11.80 15.26
N LEU A 285 3.38 11.72 14.26
CA LEU A 285 3.58 10.46 13.50
C LEU A 285 4.36 9.46 14.36
N LYS A 286 5.49 9.85 14.90
CA LYS A 286 6.39 8.99 15.69
C LYS A 286 5.68 8.39 16.91
N SER A 287 4.99 9.24 17.69
CA SER A 287 4.28 8.78 18.89
C SER A 287 3.14 7.82 18.62
N ASN A 288 2.56 7.88 17.43
CA ASN A 288 1.51 6.97 16.97
C ASN A 288 2.04 5.84 16.06
N ARG A 289 3.34 5.73 15.85
CA ARG A 289 3.95 4.72 14.95
C ARG A 289 3.31 4.74 13.56
N LEU A 290 3.11 5.95 13.04
CA LEU A 290 2.57 6.20 11.72
C LEU A 290 3.70 6.52 10.74
N TYR A 291 3.67 5.90 9.58
CA TYR A 291 4.64 6.08 8.51
C TYR A 291 3.94 6.49 7.24
N VAL A 292 4.59 7.26 6.39
CA VAL A 292 3.99 7.78 5.15
C VAL A 292 5.04 7.73 4.04
N THR A 293 4.67 7.24 2.87
CA THR A 293 5.54 7.36 1.69
C THR A 293 5.42 8.78 1.12
N CYS A 294 6.56 9.43 0.94
CA CYS A 294 6.68 10.75 0.32
C CYS A 294 7.06 10.63 -1.16
N GLN A 295 6.91 11.73 -1.88
CA GLN A 295 7.42 11.91 -3.25
C GLN A 295 8.63 12.87 -3.25
N VAL A 296 9.51 12.72 -4.22
CA VAL A 296 10.75 13.53 -4.30
C VAL A 296 10.49 15.02 -4.58
N ASP A 297 9.38 15.35 -5.19
CA ASP A 297 8.99 16.70 -5.63
C ASP A 297 8.11 17.45 -4.64
N GLU A 298 7.73 16.82 -3.51
CA GLU A 298 6.96 17.48 -2.45
C GLU A 298 7.80 18.52 -1.68
N ASP A 299 7.14 19.44 -0.99
CA ASP A 299 7.82 20.41 -0.09
C ASP A 299 8.32 19.71 1.19
N LEU A 300 9.30 18.78 1.01
CA LEU A 300 9.88 18.03 2.12
C LEU A 300 10.45 18.92 3.23
N PRO A 301 11.09 20.09 2.95
CA PRO A 301 11.53 20.99 4.00
C PRO A 301 10.42 21.45 4.94
N TYR A 302 9.25 21.75 4.40
CA TYR A 302 8.09 22.15 5.22
C TYR A 302 7.46 20.95 5.93
N ILE A 303 7.30 19.84 5.21
CA ILE A 303 6.67 18.63 5.75
C ILE A 303 7.49 18.06 6.92
N LEU A 304 8.82 18.00 6.80
CA LEU A 304 9.70 17.49 7.85
C LEU A 304 9.63 18.34 9.14
N LYS A 305 9.33 19.64 9.05
CA LYS A 305 9.10 20.48 10.25
C LYS A 305 7.85 20.06 11.03
N VAL A 306 6.86 19.48 10.37
CA VAL A 306 5.59 19.06 10.98
C VAL A 306 5.62 17.58 11.33
N ALA A 307 6.11 16.75 10.43
CA ALA A 307 6.12 15.29 10.55
C ALA A 307 7.30 14.76 11.38
N GLY A 308 8.41 15.49 11.44
CA GLY A 308 9.69 14.97 11.91
C GLY A 308 10.37 14.10 10.85
N GLU A 309 11.59 13.64 11.15
CA GLU A 309 12.40 12.84 10.21
C GLU A 309 12.16 11.32 10.34
N ASP A 310 11.47 10.86 11.39
CA ASP A 310 11.44 9.43 11.79
C ASP A 310 10.25 8.65 11.23
N SER A 311 9.51 9.21 10.25
CA SER A 311 8.24 8.62 9.79
C SER A 311 8.01 8.69 8.28
N LEU A 312 8.85 9.39 7.53
CA LEU A 312 8.74 9.42 6.07
C LEU A 312 9.56 8.29 5.45
N MET A 313 8.97 7.59 4.50
CA MET A 313 9.58 6.57 3.66
C MET A 313 9.46 7.02 2.20
N ILE A 314 10.05 6.29 1.28
CA ILE A 314 9.89 6.54 -0.15
C ILE A 314 9.69 5.24 -0.91
N GLY A 315 8.91 5.28 -1.98
CA GLY A 315 8.71 4.21 -2.92
C GLY A 315 8.85 4.70 -4.35
N SER A 316 9.24 3.82 -5.24
CA SER A 316 9.38 4.12 -6.66
C SER A 316 8.11 3.93 -7.48
N ASP A 317 7.14 3.26 -6.91
CA ASP A 317 5.96 2.74 -7.62
C ASP A 317 6.36 1.88 -8.85
N TYR A 318 7.50 1.19 -8.75
CA TYR A 318 7.94 0.22 -9.75
C TYR A 318 6.91 -0.91 -9.78
N THR A 319 6.25 -1.20 -10.75
CA THR A 319 6.22 -1.25 -12.18
C THR A 319 5.11 -0.38 -12.80
N HIS A 320 4.48 0.44 -12.04
CA HIS A 320 3.39 1.27 -12.49
C HIS A 320 3.88 2.43 -13.36
N ARG A 321 2.94 3.12 -13.98
CA ARG A 321 3.17 4.33 -14.74
C ARG A 321 2.04 5.31 -14.44
N ASP A 322 2.12 5.89 -13.29
CA ASP A 322 1.23 6.98 -12.90
C ASP A 322 2.04 8.17 -12.33
N SER A 323 1.40 9.03 -11.55
CA SER A 323 2.06 10.21 -10.99
C SER A 323 3.04 9.91 -9.87
N SER A 324 3.04 8.70 -9.32
CA SER A 324 3.92 8.27 -8.23
C SER A 324 5.24 7.67 -8.73
N MET A 325 5.32 7.30 -10.02
CA MET A 325 6.49 6.64 -10.57
C MET A 325 7.73 7.52 -10.57
N GLU A 326 8.76 7.15 -9.78
CA GLU A 326 10.06 7.83 -9.77
C GLU A 326 11.22 6.87 -9.45
N TYR A 327 11.93 6.40 -10.46
CA TYR A 327 13.03 5.43 -10.29
C TYR A 327 14.36 6.08 -9.89
N GLU A 328 14.49 7.40 -10.08
CA GLU A 328 15.70 8.14 -9.73
C GLU A 328 15.63 8.76 -8.32
N PHE A 329 14.61 8.39 -7.53
CA PHE A 329 14.41 8.94 -6.19
C PHE A 329 15.66 8.92 -5.29
N PRO A 330 16.57 7.90 -5.37
CA PRO A 330 17.77 7.91 -4.54
C PRO A 330 18.73 9.06 -4.89
N ARG A 331 18.88 9.34 -6.18
CA ARG A 331 19.71 10.45 -6.68
C ARG A 331 19.07 11.79 -6.35
N LEU A 332 17.79 11.93 -6.65
CA LEU A 332 17.05 13.19 -6.46
C LEU A 332 17.03 13.64 -5.01
N LEU A 333 16.82 12.72 -4.04
CA LEU A 333 16.87 13.06 -2.62
C LEU A 333 18.26 13.48 -2.14
N LYS A 334 19.32 12.80 -2.63
CA LYS A 334 20.70 13.19 -2.33
C LYS A 334 21.03 14.60 -2.86
N GLU A 335 20.63 14.89 -4.09
CA GLU A 335 20.79 16.23 -4.66
C GLU A 335 20.07 17.32 -3.88
N ARG A 336 18.89 17.04 -3.31
CA ARG A 336 18.18 17.96 -2.42
C ARG A 336 18.95 18.23 -1.14
N ALA A 337 19.60 17.19 -0.56
CA ALA A 337 20.46 17.37 0.60
C ALA A 337 21.72 18.18 0.27
N ASP A 338 22.37 17.91 -0.88
CA ASP A 338 23.58 18.62 -1.33
C ASP A 338 23.29 20.11 -1.58
N ARG A 339 22.06 20.47 -1.98
CA ARG A 339 21.59 21.85 -2.07
C ARG A 339 21.17 22.46 -0.72
N GLY A 340 21.21 21.69 0.38
CA GLY A 340 20.83 22.14 1.70
C GLY A 340 19.32 22.31 1.93
N GLU A 341 18.48 21.75 1.08
CA GLU A 341 17.01 21.79 1.23
C GLU A 341 16.54 20.92 2.39
N ILE A 342 17.12 19.74 2.55
CA ILE A 342 16.89 18.79 3.64
C ILE A 342 18.22 18.28 4.18
N SER A 343 18.24 17.71 5.39
CA SER A 343 19.47 17.15 5.95
C SER A 343 19.87 15.82 5.32
N HIS A 344 21.17 15.51 5.27
CA HIS A 344 21.63 14.17 4.87
C HIS A 344 21.11 13.09 5.83
N SER A 345 20.88 13.41 7.10
CA SER A 345 20.23 12.52 8.07
C SER A 345 18.80 12.19 7.66
N ALA A 346 18.01 13.20 7.26
CA ALA A 346 16.66 12.99 6.76
C ALA A 346 16.64 12.10 5.51
N VAL A 347 17.58 12.30 4.58
CA VAL A 347 17.71 11.44 3.40
C VAL A 347 18.01 9.99 3.77
N GLN A 348 18.95 9.74 4.71
CA GLN A 348 19.24 8.39 5.20
C GLN A 348 17.99 7.73 5.80
N LYS A 349 17.25 8.46 6.63
CA LYS A 349 16.04 7.97 7.26
C LYS A 349 14.94 7.66 6.23
N ILE A 350 14.71 8.54 5.27
CA ILE A 350 13.71 8.36 4.21
C ILE A 350 14.05 7.16 3.34
N LEU A 351 15.34 7.02 2.95
CA LEU A 351 15.78 5.97 2.03
C LEU A 351 15.91 4.59 2.70
N TYR A 352 16.09 4.52 4.03
CA TYR A 352 16.39 3.25 4.67
C TYR A 352 15.82 3.10 6.08
N ASP A 353 16.21 3.96 7.04
CA ASP A 353 16.03 3.67 8.46
C ASP A 353 14.55 3.56 8.84
N ASN A 354 13.70 4.45 8.29
CA ASN A 354 12.26 4.45 8.56
C ASN A 354 11.57 3.24 7.95
N ALA A 355 11.88 2.90 6.69
CA ALA A 355 11.34 1.70 6.05
C ALA A 355 11.82 0.43 6.77
N LYS A 356 13.08 0.38 7.20
CA LYS A 356 13.61 -0.71 8.01
C LYS A 356 12.86 -0.85 9.35
N THR A 357 12.57 0.27 10.01
CA THR A 357 11.80 0.26 11.26
C THR A 357 10.35 -0.14 11.03
N PHE A 358 9.76 0.30 9.93
CA PHE A 358 8.37 0.01 9.60
C PHE A 358 8.15 -1.45 9.21
N TYR A 359 8.97 -2.00 8.32
CA TYR A 359 8.78 -3.36 7.80
C TYR A 359 9.53 -4.44 8.60
N GLY A 360 10.52 -4.09 9.39
CA GLY A 360 11.33 -5.01 10.19
C GLY A 360 12.58 -5.54 9.48
#